data_adc95dd1a431ac84740ec31adf371aa8
#
_entry.id   adc95dd1a431ac84740ec31adf371aa8
#
_cell.length_a   1.000
_cell.length_b   1.000
_cell.length_c   1.000
_cell.angle_alpha   90.00
_cell.angle_beta   90.00
_cell.angle_gamma   90.00
#
_symmetry.space_group_name_H-M   'P 1'
#
loop_
_entity.id
_entity.type
_entity.pdbx_description
1 polymer ?
#
loop_
_entity_poly.entity_id
_entity_poly.type
_entity_poly.pdbx_seq_one_letter_code
_entity_poly.pdbx_strand_id
1 'polypeptide(L)'
;MEVGQLFGPSSWIDIPQERINAFADATDDHQWIHVDPERAKDGPFGSTIGHGYLTLSLLPSASYEVVPRQGGKMSINYGLNRVRFPSPVPVGSRVRATFEVVDVDAQDWGAQVTMSATIEREGGDKPVCVAEIVFRYYN
;
A
#
# COMPACT_ATOMS: atom_id res chain seq x y z
N MET A 1 -4.93 15.71 14.05
CA MET A 1 -4.53 14.29 13.95
C MET A 1 -3.81 13.91 15.24
N GLU A 2 -4.22 12.83 15.86
CA GLU A 2 -3.73 12.43 17.18
C GLU A 2 -3.20 11.00 17.14
N VAL A 3 -2.15 10.74 17.92
CA VAL A 3 -1.57 9.41 18.08
C VAL A 3 -2.64 8.44 18.55
N GLY A 4 -2.70 7.26 17.94
CA GLY A 4 -3.70 6.22 18.21
C GLY A 4 -4.96 6.33 17.36
N GLN A 5 -5.14 7.40 16.61
CA GLN A 5 -6.30 7.59 15.74
C GLN A 5 -6.27 6.60 14.57
N LEU A 6 -7.40 5.95 14.31
CA LEU A 6 -7.56 4.95 13.25
C LEU A 6 -8.37 5.51 12.09
N PHE A 7 -7.94 5.19 10.87
CA PHE A 7 -8.64 5.54 9.64
C PHE A 7 -8.80 4.32 8.74
N GLY A 8 -9.96 4.18 8.14
CA GLY A 8 -10.25 3.05 7.25
C GLY A 8 -11.21 2.04 7.88
N PRO A 9 -11.37 0.86 7.28
CA PRO A 9 -10.67 0.45 6.07
C PRO A 9 -11.13 1.24 4.83
N SER A 10 -10.25 1.31 3.84
CA SER A 10 -10.58 1.83 2.52
C SER A 10 -11.56 0.90 1.80
N SER A 11 -12.10 1.34 0.67
CA SER A 11 -12.78 0.45 -0.27
C SER A 11 -11.83 -0.64 -0.75
N TRP A 12 -12.40 -1.76 -1.19
CA TRP A 12 -11.64 -2.82 -1.83
C TRP A 12 -11.04 -2.35 -3.16
N ILE A 13 -9.80 -2.71 -3.41
CA ILE A 13 -9.06 -2.39 -4.64
C ILE A 13 -8.79 -3.70 -5.36
N ASP A 14 -9.23 -3.79 -6.62
CA ASP A 14 -9.01 -4.97 -7.44
C ASP A 14 -7.57 -5.04 -7.94
N ILE A 15 -7.01 -6.24 -7.98
CA ILE A 15 -5.66 -6.49 -8.48
C ILE A 15 -5.73 -7.46 -9.68
N PRO A 16 -6.25 -6.99 -10.83
CA PRO A 16 -6.27 -7.81 -12.04
C PRO A 16 -4.90 -7.88 -12.70
N GLN A 17 -4.73 -8.83 -13.62
CA GLN A 17 -3.47 -8.98 -14.35
C GLN A 17 -3.08 -7.69 -15.11
N GLU A 18 -4.05 -6.96 -15.64
CA GLU A 18 -3.79 -5.69 -16.34
C GLU A 18 -3.08 -4.66 -15.45
N ARG A 19 -3.47 -4.58 -14.17
CA ARG A 19 -2.84 -3.68 -13.20
C ARG A 19 -1.41 -4.12 -12.91
N ILE A 20 -1.19 -5.43 -12.74
CA ILE A 20 0.14 -5.99 -12.49
C ILE A 20 1.03 -5.72 -13.70
N ASN A 21 0.54 -5.97 -14.91
CA ASN A 21 1.28 -5.71 -16.14
C ASN A 21 1.63 -4.22 -16.30
N ALA A 22 0.69 -3.33 -15.98
CA ALA A 22 0.93 -1.88 -16.04
C ALA A 22 2.03 -1.46 -15.06
N PHE A 23 2.05 -2.01 -13.86
CA PHE A 23 3.10 -1.75 -12.89
C PHE A 23 4.45 -2.30 -13.36
N ALA A 24 4.47 -3.51 -13.91
CA ALA A 24 5.67 -4.10 -14.49
C ALA A 24 6.25 -3.21 -15.61
N ASP A 25 5.40 -2.69 -16.48
CA ASP A 25 5.81 -1.80 -17.57
C ASP A 25 6.35 -0.47 -17.03
N ALA A 26 5.72 0.08 -15.99
CA ALA A 26 6.13 1.37 -15.41
C ALA A 26 7.47 1.29 -14.68
N THR A 27 7.84 0.11 -14.16
CA THR A 27 9.03 -0.09 -13.30
C THR A 27 10.09 -0.98 -13.93
N ASP A 28 9.82 -1.56 -15.09
CA ASP A 28 10.68 -2.54 -15.76
C ASP A 28 10.91 -3.83 -14.95
N ASP A 29 10.01 -4.16 -14.03
CA ASP A 29 10.05 -5.41 -13.29
C ASP A 29 9.12 -6.43 -13.93
N HIS A 30 9.64 -7.18 -14.91
CA HIS A 30 8.91 -8.18 -15.67
C HIS A 30 9.25 -9.61 -15.24
N GLN A 31 9.51 -9.84 -13.96
CA GLN A 31 9.77 -11.21 -13.48
C GLN A 31 8.55 -12.09 -13.78
N TRP A 32 8.82 -13.34 -14.20
CA TRP A 32 7.77 -14.26 -14.65
C TRP A 32 6.67 -14.54 -13.61
N ILE A 33 7.00 -14.45 -12.32
CA ILE A 33 6.00 -14.68 -11.25
C ILE A 33 4.88 -13.63 -11.26
N HIS A 34 5.10 -12.49 -11.92
CA HIS A 34 4.12 -11.40 -12.03
C HIS A 34 3.43 -11.36 -13.39
N VAL A 35 4.15 -11.65 -14.47
CA VAL A 35 3.67 -11.34 -15.83
C VAL A 35 3.45 -12.54 -16.73
N ASP A 36 3.79 -13.76 -16.32
CA ASP A 36 3.67 -14.96 -17.13
C ASP A 36 2.70 -15.97 -16.49
N PRO A 37 1.37 -15.88 -16.78
CA PRO A 37 0.38 -16.76 -16.17
C PRO A 37 0.62 -18.25 -16.46
N GLU A 38 1.10 -18.59 -17.65
CA GLU A 38 1.34 -19.99 -18.03
C GLU A 38 2.47 -20.60 -17.21
N ARG A 39 3.56 -19.87 -17.03
CA ARG A 39 4.67 -20.34 -16.21
C ARG A 39 4.32 -20.32 -14.73
N ALA A 40 3.58 -19.30 -14.28
CA ALA A 40 3.25 -19.11 -12.87
C ALA A 40 2.29 -20.18 -12.34
N LYS A 41 1.42 -20.75 -13.17
CA LYS A 41 0.47 -21.78 -12.70
C LYS A 41 1.18 -23.04 -12.18
N ASP A 42 2.37 -23.34 -12.69
CA ASP A 42 3.21 -24.47 -12.26
C ASP A 42 4.26 -24.02 -11.23
N GLY A 43 4.26 -22.76 -10.84
CA GLY A 43 5.18 -22.20 -9.86
C GLY A 43 4.67 -22.33 -8.43
N PRO A 44 5.43 -21.79 -7.45
CA PRO A 44 5.15 -22.01 -6.02
C PRO A 44 3.85 -21.36 -5.55
N PHE A 45 3.28 -20.38 -6.28
CA PHE A 45 2.06 -19.68 -5.86
C PHE A 45 0.81 -20.18 -6.59
N GLY A 46 0.95 -21.01 -7.62
CA GLY A 46 -0.18 -21.54 -8.42
C GLY A 46 -0.82 -20.54 -9.38
N SER A 47 -0.39 -19.29 -9.37
CA SER A 47 -0.84 -18.21 -10.23
C SER A 47 0.21 -17.10 -10.25
N THR A 48 0.02 -16.10 -11.10
CA THR A 48 0.79 -14.86 -10.96
C THR A 48 0.40 -14.15 -9.67
N ILE A 49 1.32 -13.36 -9.14
CA ILE A 49 1.13 -12.55 -7.95
C ILE A 49 1.48 -11.10 -8.24
N GLY A 50 0.82 -10.17 -7.53
CA GLY A 50 1.17 -8.77 -7.58
C GLY A 50 2.55 -8.52 -6.99
N HIS A 51 3.24 -7.50 -7.51
CA HIS A 51 4.50 -7.04 -6.91
C HIS A 51 4.24 -6.51 -5.51
N GLY A 52 5.14 -6.78 -4.56
CA GLY A 52 5.08 -6.15 -3.26
C GLY A 52 5.08 -4.62 -3.37
N TYR A 53 5.91 -4.08 -4.25
CA TYR A 53 5.96 -2.63 -4.49
C TYR A 53 4.69 -2.07 -5.13
N LEU A 54 3.96 -2.84 -5.92
CA LEU A 54 2.62 -2.44 -6.38
C LEU A 54 1.69 -2.28 -5.19
N THR A 55 1.63 -3.29 -4.33
CA THR A 55 0.77 -3.27 -3.14
C THR A 55 1.08 -2.07 -2.25
N LEU A 56 2.36 -1.83 -1.95
CA LEU A 56 2.81 -0.67 -1.19
C LEU A 56 2.36 0.65 -1.86
N SER A 57 2.46 0.73 -3.18
CA SER A 57 2.14 1.92 -3.97
C SER A 57 0.64 2.26 -3.98
N LEU A 58 -0.22 1.38 -3.49
CA LEU A 58 -1.66 1.63 -3.36
C LEU A 58 -2.01 2.40 -2.08
N LEU A 59 -1.08 2.54 -1.14
CA LEU A 59 -1.32 3.24 0.12
C LEU A 59 -1.73 4.70 -0.06
N PRO A 60 -1.11 5.50 -0.94
CA PRO A 60 -1.57 6.87 -1.15
C PRO A 60 -3.03 6.96 -1.59
N SER A 61 -3.43 6.16 -2.58
CA SER A 61 -4.82 6.13 -3.06
C SER A 61 -5.80 5.77 -1.95
N ALA A 62 -5.49 4.73 -1.18
CA ALA A 62 -6.31 4.33 -0.05
C ALA A 62 -6.38 5.44 1.02
N SER A 63 -5.26 6.12 1.29
CA SER A 63 -5.22 7.20 2.27
C SER A 63 -6.08 8.39 1.85
N TYR A 64 -6.13 8.73 0.56
CA TYR A 64 -6.96 9.83 0.07
C TYR A 64 -8.45 9.60 0.35
N GLU A 65 -8.87 8.34 0.40
CA GLU A 65 -10.25 7.99 0.68
C GLU A 65 -10.61 8.14 2.16
N VAL A 66 -9.73 7.74 3.07
CA VAL A 66 -10.08 7.54 4.48
C VAL A 66 -9.39 8.48 5.46
N VAL A 67 -8.25 9.07 5.08
CA VAL A 67 -7.54 10.01 5.94
C VAL A 67 -8.00 11.43 5.64
N PRO A 68 -8.54 12.15 6.63
CA PRO A 68 -9.00 13.53 6.40
C PRO A 68 -7.86 14.43 5.90
N ARG A 69 -8.18 15.31 4.97
CA ARG A 69 -7.22 16.32 4.50
C ARG A 69 -6.81 17.22 5.67
N GLN A 70 -5.51 17.44 5.79
CA GLN A 70 -4.95 18.20 6.89
C GLN A 70 -4.88 19.71 6.61
N GLY A 71 -5.42 20.16 5.48
CA GLY A 71 -5.23 21.53 5.02
C GLY A 71 -3.82 21.75 4.49
N GLY A 72 -3.42 23.01 4.32
CA GLY A 72 -2.10 23.33 3.79
C GLY A 72 -2.03 23.22 2.27
N LYS A 73 -0.83 23.37 1.72
CA LYS A 73 -0.60 23.46 0.28
C LYS A 73 -0.37 22.10 -0.37
N MET A 74 0.28 21.16 0.35
CA MET A 74 0.60 19.85 -0.20
C MET A 74 0.98 18.87 0.90
N SER A 75 0.93 17.57 0.55
CA SER A 75 1.54 16.52 1.33
C SER A 75 2.52 15.74 0.46
N ILE A 76 3.56 15.23 1.07
CA ILE A 76 4.61 14.48 0.39
C ILE A 76 4.81 13.15 1.11
N ASN A 77 4.96 12.07 0.34
CA ASN A 77 5.45 10.80 0.84
C ASN A 77 6.93 10.96 1.14
N TYR A 78 7.27 11.17 2.40
CA TYR A 78 8.64 11.48 2.80
C TYR A 78 9.50 10.24 2.89
N GLY A 79 8.96 9.15 3.41
CA GLY A 79 9.73 7.93 3.58
C GLY A 79 8.95 6.80 4.24
N LEU A 80 9.69 5.75 4.51
CA LEU A 80 9.20 4.53 5.15
C LEU A 80 10.23 4.13 6.20
N ASN A 81 9.77 3.74 7.38
CA ASN A 81 10.68 3.24 8.42
C ASN A 81 10.83 1.72 8.33
N ARG A 82 9.73 1.03 8.07
CA ARG A 82 9.72 -0.43 8.00
C ARG A 82 8.62 -0.89 7.04
N VAL A 83 8.94 -1.86 6.18
CA VAL A 83 8.00 -2.47 5.26
C VAL A 83 8.20 -3.97 5.24
N ARG A 84 7.11 -4.73 5.30
CA ARG A 84 7.10 -6.19 5.13
C ARG A 84 5.91 -6.60 4.30
N PHE A 85 6.09 -7.65 3.51
CA PHE A 85 5.06 -8.30 2.70
C PHE A 85 4.86 -9.73 3.21
N PRO A 86 4.07 -9.93 4.29
CA PRO A 86 3.98 -11.23 4.94
C PRO A 86 3.29 -12.31 4.13
N SER A 87 2.46 -11.93 3.15
CA SER A 87 1.69 -12.85 2.34
C SER A 87 1.59 -12.34 0.90
N PRO A 88 1.60 -13.22 -0.12
CA PRO A 88 1.46 -12.79 -1.52
C PRO A 88 0.06 -12.30 -1.84
N VAL A 89 -0.04 -11.52 -2.92
CA VAL A 89 -1.30 -11.06 -3.50
C VAL A 89 -1.52 -11.80 -4.82
N PRO A 90 -2.26 -12.91 -4.84
CA PRO A 90 -2.59 -13.61 -6.09
C PRO A 90 -3.36 -12.70 -7.04
N VAL A 91 -3.14 -12.88 -8.35
CA VAL A 91 -3.92 -12.18 -9.37
C VAL A 91 -5.42 -12.36 -9.13
N GLY A 92 -6.21 -11.30 -9.32
CA GLY A 92 -7.65 -11.35 -9.08
C GLY A 92 -8.06 -11.09 -7.62
N SER A 93 -7.09 -10.89 -6.73
CA SER A 93 -7.38 -10.54 -5.35
C SER A 93 -7.98 -9.13 -5.22
N ARG A 94 -8.62 -8.88 -4.08
CA ARG A 94 -9.04 -7.56 -3.65
C ARG A 94 -8.33 -7.24 -2.34
N VAL A 95 -7.83 -6.02 -2.24
CA VAL A 95 -7.09 -5.55 -1.05
C VAL A 95 -7.65 -4.23 -0.55
N ARG A 96 -7.45 -3.95 0.73
CA ARG A 96 -7.83 -2.67 1.34
C ARG A 96 -6.88 -2.32 2.48
N ALA A 97 -6.83 -1.04 2.83
CA ALA A 97 -5.88 -0.52 3.79
C ALA A 97 -6.55 0.12 5.01
N THR A 98 -5.91 -0.03 6.15
CA THR A 98 -6.23 0.64 7.41
C THR A 98 -4.99 1.36 7.92
N PHE A 99 -5.17 2.53 8.53
CA PHE A 99 -4.07 3.39 8.99
C PHE A 99 -4.26 3.71 10.46
N GLU A 100 -3.14 3.74 11.20
CA GLU A 100 -3.10 4.21 12.59
C GLU A 100 -2.02 5.26 12.73
N VAL A 101 -2.34 6.40 13.33
CA VAL A 101 -1.36 7.45 13.60
C VAL A 101 -0.47 6.99 14.75
N VAL A 102 0.84 6.92 14.53
CA VAL A 102 1.81 6.50 15.55
C VAL A 102 2.69 7.64 16.04
N ASP A 103 2.86 8.69 15.24
CA ASP A 103 3.61 9.89 15.68
C ASP A 103 3.16 11.12 14.90
N VAL A 104 3.15 12.27 15.56
CA VAL A 104 2.88 13.57 14.95
C VAL A 104 3.93 14.55 15.46
N ASP A 105 4.77 15.06 14.56
CA ASP A 105 5.83 16.01 14.88
C ASP A 105 5.49 17.37 14.21
N ALA A 106 4.97 18.29 15.01
CA ALA A 106 4.60 19.62 14.55
C ALA A 106 5.83 20.50 14.34
N GLN A 107 5.88 21.20 13.22
CA GLN A 107 6.97 22.06 12.80
C GLN A 107 6.44 23.41 12.29
N ASP A 108 7.32 24.41 12.18
CA ASP A 108 6.94 25.71 11.65
C ASP A 108 6.41 25.64 10.20
N TRP A 109 6.93 24.69 9.42
CA TRP A 109 6.54 24.49 8.02
C TRP A 109 5.29 23.61 7.86
N GLY A 110 4.82 22.96 8.93
CA GLY A 110 3.69 22.03 8.89
C GLY A 110 3.84 20.92 9.91
N ALA A 111 3.76 19.66 9.46
CA ALA A 111 3.91 18.52 10.36
C ALA A 111 4.46 17.31 9.61
N GLN A 112 5.24 16.50 10.32
CA GLN A 112 5.60 15.17 9.89
C GLN A 112 4.75 14.16 10.64
N VAL A 113 4.07 13.29 9.91
CA VAL A 113 3.17 12.29 10.50
C VAL A 113 3.63 10.90 10.10
N THR A 114 3.74 10.03 11.08
CA THR A 114 4.04 8.61 10.87
C THR A 114 2.78 7.81 11.14
N MET A 115 2.43 6.92 10.21
CA MET A 115 1.29 6.02 10.34
C MET A 115 1.74 4.58 10.15
N SER A 116 1.16 3.68 10.93
CA SER A 116 1.21 2.24 10.67
C SER A 116 0.10 1.92 9.68
N ALA A 117 0.45 1.40 8.52
CA ALA A 117 -0.50 1.03 7.49
C ALA A 117 -0.50 -0.49 7.31
N THR A 118 -1.70 -1.06 7.26
CA THR A 118 -1.90 -2.50 7.06
C THR A 118 -2.79 -2.71 5.86
N ILE A 119 -2.33 -3.52 4.90
CA ILE A 119 -3.15 -3.91 3.75
C ILE A 119 -3.53 -5.37 3.92
N GLU A 120 -4.82 -5.63 3.88
CA GLU A 120 -5.38 -6.98 3.95
C GLU A 120 -5.94 -7.40 2.60
N ARG A 121 -5.90 -8.71 2.34
CA ARG A 121 -6.53 -9.33 1.18
C ARG A 121 -7.86 -9.95 1.61
N GLU A 122 -8.89 -9.79 0.80
CA GLU A 122 -10.19 -10.44 1.03
C GLU A 122 -10.01 -11.96 1.07
N GLY A 123 -10.43 -12.57 2.17
CA GLY A 123 -10.31 -14.00 2.40
C GLY A 123 -8.92 -14.47 2.84
N GLY A 124 -7.98 -13.57 3.06
CA GLY A 124 -6.64 -13.91 3.52
C GLY A 124 -6.52 -13.94 5.05
N ASP A 125 -5.62 -14.78 5.56
CA ASP A 125 -5.38 -14.93 7.00
C ASP A 125 -4.35 -13.93 7.53
N LYS A 126 -3.45 -13.46 6.66
CA LYS A 126 -2.34 -12.56 7.02
C LYS A 126 -2.39 -11.30 6.18
N PRO A 127 -1.88 -10.18 6.71
CA PRO A 127 -1.70 -8.98 5.90
C PRO A 127 -0.81 -9.25 4.69
N VAL A 128 -1.07 -8.55 3.60
CA VAL A 128 -0.22 -8.61 2.40
C VAL A 128 0.84 -7.52 2.41
N CYS A 129 0.65 -6.49 3.23
CA CYS A 129 1.64 -5.43 3.44
C CYS A 129 1.44 -4.84 4.84
N VAL A 130 2.53 -4.66 5.56
CA VAL A 130 2.58 -3.89 6.81
C VAL A 130 3.70 -2.88 6.66
N ALA A 131 3.37 -1.60 6.74
CA ALA A 131 4.34 -0.54 6.52
C ALA A 131 4.19 0.57 7.54
N GLU A 132 5.31 1.12 7.97
CA GLU A 132 5.33 2.37 8.72
C GLU A 132 5.67 3.48 7.75
N ILE A 133 4.68 4.32 7.41
CA ILE A 133 4.78 5.35 6.38
C ILE A 133 4.92 6.72 7.02
N VAL A 134 5.74 7.58 6.39
CA VAL A 134 6.02 8.93 6.90
C VAL A 134 5.58 9.94 5.84
N PHE A 135 4.66 10.82 6.23
CA PHE A 135 4.19 11.92 5.39
C PHE A 135 4.65 13.25 5.97
N ARG A 136 4.84 14.23 5.09
CA ARG A 136 4.99 15.63 5.48
C ARG A 136 3.86 16.45 4.90
N TYR A 137 3.21 17.20 5.75
CA TYR A 137 2.18 18.17 5.36
C TYR A 137 2.77 19.57 5.49
N TYR A 138 2.65 20.36 4.41
CA TYR A 138 3.21 21.71 4.36
C TYR A 138 2.09 22.77 4.37
N ASN A 139 2.29 23.79 5.21
CA ASN A 139 1.36 24.93 5.34
C ASN A 139 1.21 25.74 4.05
#